data_4505bb41b25a2830554d021c07b3dbaf
#
_entry.id   4505bb41b25a2830554d021c07b3dbaf
#
_cell.length_a   1.000
_cell.length_b   1.000
_cell.length_c   1.000
_cell.angle_alpha   90.00
_cell.angle_beta   90.00
_cell.angle_gamma   90.00
#
_symmetry.space_group_name_H-M   'P 1'
#
loop_
_entity.id
_entity.type
_entity.pdbx_description
1 polymer ?
#
loop_
_entity_poly.entity_id
_entity_poly.type
_entity_poly.pdbx_seq_one_letter_code
_entity_poly.pdbx_strand_id
1 'polypeptide(L)'
;MADYLFRGNLAKLDPDVYELTQLEQERQYRKLILIASESTAPMAVREALASAFQNLYAEGYPDEDTRWMEDDEILDYQARLGEYRRNSDPRYYKGVEYADTVEALARRRAAQTFAANGISADQIFVNVQALSGAPANNAVYQALLNLGDTVMGLNLL
;
A
#
# COMPACT_ATOMS: atom_id res chain seq x y z
N MET A 1 -10.26 31.95 -1.00
CA MET A 1 -10.11 31.01 -2.13
C MET A 1 -10.51 29.64 -1.62
N ALA A 2 -11.50 28.99 -2.21
CA ALA A 2 -11.91 27.67 -1.76
C ALA A 2 -10.78 26.67 -2.11
N ASP A 3 -10.18 26.07 -1.11
CA ASP A 3 -9.11 25.10 -1.24
C ASP A 3 -9.68 23.71 -1.61
N TYR A 4 -10.30 23.63 -2.79
CA TYR A 4 -10.95 22.42 -3.26
C TYR A 4 -9.95 21.29 -3.61
N LEU A 5 -8.67 21.62 -3.84
CA LEU A 5 -7.65 20.64 -4.16
C LEU A 5 -7.28 19.74 -2.97
N PHE A 6 -7.27 20.33 -1.77
CA PHE A 6 -6.84 19.60 -0.56
C PHE A 6 -7.94 19.43 0.47
N ARG A 7 -9.00 20.21 0.38
CA ARG A 7 -10.12 20.23 1.35
C ARG A 7 -11.48 20.18 0.69
N GLY A 8 -11.53 19.67 -0.54
CA GLY A 8 -12.78 19.50 -1.28
C GLY A 8 -13.77 18.63 -0.52
N ASN A 9 -15.06 18.94 -0.71
CA ASN A 9 -16.15 18.17 -0.16
C ASN A 9 -17.04 17.70 -1.31
N LEU A 10 -17.04 16.41 -1.58
CA LEU A 10 -17.77 15.80 -2.68
C LEU A 10 -19.27 16.16 -2.63
N ALA A 11 -19.87 16.16 -1.44
CA ALA A 11 -21.28 16.48 -1.26
C ALA A 11 -21.67 17.90 -1.73
N LYS A 12 -20.69 18.83 -1.77
CA LYS A 12 -20.89 20.20 -2.25
C LYS A 12 -20.50 20.39 -3.71
N LEU A 13 -19.53 19.62 -4.19
CA LEU A 13 -19.00 19.76 -5.54
C LEU A 13 -19.82 18.94 -6.54
N ASP A 14 -20.23 17.75 -6.16
CA ASP A 14 -21.00 16.81 -6.97
C ASP A 14 -21.95 16.01 -6.06
N PRO A 15 -23.12 16.60 -5.75
CA PRO A 15 -24.10 15.94 -4.87
C PRO A 15 -24.60 14.61 -5.41
N ASP A 16 -24.71 14.45 -6.71
CA ASP A 16 -25.24 13.24 -7.36
C ASP A 16 -24.28 12.07 -7.16
N VAL A 17 -22.99 12.30 -7.39
CA VAL A 17 -21.96 11.27 -7.13
C VAL A 17 -21.84 11.00 -5.63
N TYR A 18 -21.93 12.02 -4.79
CA TYR A 18 -21.95 11.81 -3.34
C TYR A 18 -23.11 10.91 -2.90
N GLU A 19 -24.33 11.16 -3.38
CA GLU A 19 -25.50 10.33 -3.09
C GLU A 19 -25.28 8.88 -3.53
N LEU A 20 -24.76 8.66 -4.75
CA LEU A 20 -24.45 7.31 -5.24
C LEU A 20 -23.44 6.58 -4.34
N THR A 21 -22.43 7.28 -3.80
CA THR A 21 -21.48 6.67 -2.86
C THR A 21 -22.17 6.25 -1.54
N GLN A 22 -23.14 7.03 -1.06
CA GLN A 22 -23.91 6.68 0.14
C GLN A 22 -24.84 5.49 -0.11
N LEU A 23 -25.54 5.48 -1.25
CA LEU A 23 -26.41 4.38 -1.64
C LEU A 23 -25.63 3.07 -1.80
N GLU A 24 -24.45 3.10 -2.40
CA GLU A 24 -23.60 1.92 -2.54
C GLU A 24 -23.07 1.43 -1.17
N GLN A 25 -22.67 2.33 -0.29
CA GLN A 25 -22.28 1.96 1.07
C GLN A 25 -23.42 1.28 1.82
N GLU A 26 -24.63 1.85 1.74
CA GLU A 26 -25.85 1.27 2.33
C GLU A 26 -26.19 -0.09 1.71
N ARG A 27 -26.05 -0.22 0.40
CA ARG A 27 -26.25 -1.49 -0.31
C ARG A 27 -25.31 -2.57 0.23
N GLN A 28 -24.01 -2.27 0.36
CA GLN A 28 -23.04 -3.22 0.86
C GLN A 28 -23.30 -3.60 2.32
N TYR A 29 -23.72 -2.65 3.14
CA TYR A 29 -24.09 -2.91 4.54
C TYR A 29 -25.27 -3.87 4.67
N ARG A 30 -26.28 -3.76 3.79
CA ARG A 30 -27.50 -4.57 3.82
C ARG A 30 -27.44 -5.88 3.06
N LYS A 31 -26.42 -6.09 2.25
CA LYS A 31 -26.30 -7.27 1.40
C LYS A 31 -25.21 -8.20 1.89
N LEU A 32 -25.47 -9.47 1.82
CA LEU A 32 -24.47 -10.49 2.01
C LEU A 32 -23.67 -10.65 0.71
N ILE A 33 -22.38 -10.34 0.76
CA ILE A 33 -21.46 -10.51 -0.38
C ILE A 33 -20.92 -11.93 -0.32
N LEU A 34 -21.25 -12.74 -1.35
CA LEU A 34 -20.89 -14.15 -1.40
C LEU A 34 -19.76 -14.46 -2.39
N ILE A 35 -19.13 -13.45 -2.97
CA ILE A 35 -17.97 -13.63 -3.83
C ILE A 35 -16.73 -13.72 -2.93
N ALA A 36 -16.11 -14.88 -2.89
CA ALA A 36 -15.02 -15.20 -1.95
C ALA A 36 -13.78 -14.30 -2.09
N SER A 37 -13.58 -13.71 -3.26
CA SER A 37 -12.46 -12.79 -3.53
C SER A 37 -12.76 -11.32 -3.21
N GLU A 38 -13.98 -10.98 -2.82
CA GLU A 38 -14.36 -9.62 -2.44
C GLU A 38 -14.18 -9.41 -0.94
N SER A 39 -13.80 -8.20 -0.55
CA SER A 39 -13.59 -7.81 0.84
C SER A 39 -14.04 -6.37 1.06
N THR A 40 -14.51 -6.09 2.27
CA THR A 40 -14.87 -4.73 2.68
C THR A 40 -13.64 -4.02 3.24
N ALA A 41 -13.20 -2.96 2.55
CA ALA A 41 -12.11 -2.13 3.04
C ALA A 41 -12.57 -1.30 4.26
N PRO A 42 -11.89 -1.37 5.41
CA PRO A 42 -12.17 -0.51 6.55
C PRO A 42 -12.06 0.98 6.20
N MET A 43 -12.79 1.84 6.92
CA MET A 43 -12.78 3.29 6.68
C MET A 43 -11.36 3.85 6.72
N ALA A 44 -10.55 3.49 7.70
CA ALA A 44 -9.17 3.95 7.82
C ALA A 44 -8.30 3.62 6.58
N VAL A 45 -8.52 2.46 5.95
CA VAL A 45 -7.83 2.10 4.71
C VAL A 45 -8.29 3.02 3.56
N ARG A 46 -9.59 3.29 3.46
CA ARG A 46 -10.14 4.20 2.45
C ARG A 46 -9.65 5.63 2.63
N GLU A 47 -9.52 6.10 3.86
CA GLU A 47 -8.93 7.42 4.19
C GLU A 47 -7.47 7.51 3.74
N ALA A 48 -6.66 6.48 3.99
CA ALA A 48 -5.28 6.43 3.53
C ALA A 48 -5.20 6.44 2.00
N LEU A 49 -6.04 5.67 1.32
CA LEU A 49 -6.10 5.62 -0.15
C LEU A 49 -6.53 6.96 -0.77
N ALA A 50 -7.41 7.71 -0.12
CA ALA A 50 -7.89 9.02 -0.58
C ALA A 50 -6.97 10.19 -0.16
N SER A 51 -5.79 9.90 0.37
CA SER A 51 -4.86 10.93 0.85
C SER A 51 -4.05 11.57 -0.27
N ALA A 52 -3.27 12.61 0.07
CA ALA A 52 -2.42 13.33 -0.86
C ALA A 52 -1.29 12.44 -1.49
N PHE A 53 -1.03 11.26 -0.97
CA PHE A 53 -0.12 10.29 -1.58
C PHE A 53 -0.53 9.87 -3.01
N GLN A 54 -1.79 10.06 -3.39
CA GLN A 54 -2.29 9.82 -4.76
C GLN A 54 -1.73 10.81 -5.80
N ASN A 55 -1.16 11.94 -5.38
CA ASN A 55 -0.88 13.05 -6.29
C ASN A 55 0.48 12.97 -6.97
N LEU A 56 1.43 12.19 -6.44
CA LEU A 56 2.83 12.22 -6.85
C LEU A 56 3.35 10.82 -7.18
N TYR A 57 4.33 10.78 -8.08
CA TYR A 57 5.11 9.58 -8.34
C TYR A 57 6.09 9.32 -7.19
N ALA A 58 6.24 8.06 -6.85
CA ALA A 58 7.20 7.59 -5.85
C ALA A 58 7.96 6.35 -6.37
N GLU A 59 8.45 6.44 -7.61
CA GLU A 59 9.18 5.35 -8.27
C GLU A 59 10.49 5.05 -7.55
N GLY A 60 10.74 3.78 -7.33
CA GLY A 60 11.89 3.29 -6.58
C GLY A 60 11.46 2.57 -5.31
N TYR A 61 12.40 2.36 -4.41
CA TYR A 61 12.20 1.64 -3.16
C TYR A 61 12.73 2.47 -1.99
N PRO A 62 12.22 2.25 -0.76
CA PRO A 62 12.87 2.75 0.43
C PRO A 62 14.29 2.22 0.52
N ASP A 63 15.15 2.96 1.23
CA ASP A 63 16.49 2.49 1.55
C ASP A 63 16.42 1.08 2.18
N GLU A 64 17.29 0.18 1.75
CA GLU A 64 17.28 -1.21 2.21
C GLU A 64 17.51 -1.31 3.72
N ASP A 65 18.26 -0.40 4.30
CA ASP A 65 18.50 -0.34 5.74
C ASP A 65 17.20 -0.15 6.55
N THR A 66 16.16 0.46 5.96
CA THR A 66 14.85 0.62 6.62
C THR A 66 14.16 -0.70 6.94
N ARG A 67 14.58 -1.78 6.32
CA ARG A 67 14.07 -3.12 6.56
C ARG A 67 14.39 -3.63 7.97
N TRP A 68 15.49 -3.17 8.52
CA TRP A 68 16.00 -3.61 9.83
C TRP A 68 15.61 -2.67 10.96
N MET A 69 14.96 -1.54 10.63
CA MET A 69 14.52 -0.54 11.59
C MET A 69 13.24 -0.97 12.29
N GLU A 70 13.12 -0.63 13.55
CA GLU A 70 11.85 -0.73 14.27
C GLU A 70 10.91 0.43 13.92
N ASP A 71 9.64 0.31 14.30
CA ASP A 71 8.61 1.30 13.95
C ASP A 71 8.97 2.72 14.43
N ASP A 72 9.57 2.87 15.59
CA ASP A 72 9.99 4.16 16.16
C ASP A 72 11.16 4.77 15.41
N GLU A 73 12.11 3.97 14.92
CA GLU A 73 13.21 4.43 14.08
C GLU A 73 12.71 4.89 12.71
N ILE A 74 11.80 4.12 12.07
CA ILE A 74 11.17 4.49 10.80
C ILE A 74 10.38 5.79 10.96
N LEU A 75 9.73 6.01 12.10
CA LEU A 75 8.89 7.17 12.40
C LEU A 75 9.66 8.36 13.00
N ASP A 76 10.96 8.25 13.21
CA ASP A 76 11.79 9.41 13.57
C ASP A 76 11.96 10.33 12.36
N TYR A 77 10.93 11.13 12.08
CA TYR A 77 10.93 12.04 10.94
C TYR A 77 12.09 13.01 10.92
N GLN A 78 12.61 13.42 12.08
CA GLN A 78 13.74 14.35 12.14
C GLN A 78 15.04 13.69 11.66
N ALA A 79 15.29 12.48 12.12
CA ALA A 79 16.42 11.68 11.65
C ALA A 79 16.28 11.35 10.17
N ARG A 80 15.13 10.84 9.74
CA ARG A 80 14.86 10.43 8.34
C ARG A 80 14.98 11.60 7.36
N LEU A 81 14.34 12.74 7.64
CA LEU A 81 14.48 13.94 6.81
C LEU A 81 15.89 14.50 6.81
N GLY A 82 16.60 14.39 7.93
CA GLY A 82 18.02 14.73 8.02
C GLY A 82 18.88 13.87 7.10
N GLU A 83 18.60 12.57 7.01
CA GLU A 83 19.27 11.61 6.13
C GLU A 83 19.05 11.94 4.66
N TYR A 84 17.81 12.16 4.23
CA TYR A 84 17.48 12.55 2.86
C TYR A 84 18.14 13.85 2.42
N ARG A 85 18.28 14.82 3.33
CA ARG A 85 18.99 16.08 3.04
C ARG A 85 20.49 15.87 2.85
N ARG A 86 21.08 14.92 3.54
CA ARG A 86 22.52 14.61 3.44
C ARG A 86 22.86 13.74 2.24
N ASN A 87 22.11 12.64 2.07
CA ASN A 87 22.46 11.55 1.15
C ASN A 87 21.54 11.46 -0.06
N SER A 88 20.57 12.37 -0.16
CA SER A 88 19.51 12.31 -1.17
C SER A 88 18.52 11.15 -0.92
N ASP A 89 17.32 11.32 -1.40
CA ASP A 89 16.28 10.31 -1.46
C ASP A 89 16.69 9.20 -2.45
N PRO A 90 16.62 7.92 -2.10
CA PRO A 90 17.00 6.81 -2.97
C PRO A 90 16.06 6.64 -4.18
N ARG A 91 14.87 7.24 -4.13
CA ARG A 91 13.89 7.13 -5.21
C ARG A 91 14.26 7.95 -6.44
N TYR A 92 13.66 7.58 -7.58
CA TYR A 92 13.91 8.25 -8.85
C TYR A 92 13.51 9.72 -8.84
N TYR A 93 12.30 10.01 -8.34
CA TYR A 93 11.85 11.39 -8.12
C TYR A 93 12.10 11.81 -6.67
N LYS A 94 12.54 13.06 -6.50
CA LYS A 94 12.84 13.64 -5.18
C LYS A 94 11.61 14.32 -4.57
N GLY A 95 11.62 14.53 -3.27
CA GLY A 95 10.51 15.15 -2.54
C GLY A 95 9.38 14.18 -2.19
N VAL A 96 9.71 12.91 -1.99
CA VAL A 96 8.77 11.84 -1.65
C VAL A 96 9.10 11.17 -0.31
N GLU A 97 9.73 11.88 0.59
CA GLU A 97 10.25 11.39 1.87
C GLU A 97 9.17 10.71 2.73
N TYR A 98 7.96 11.25 2.74
CA TYR A 98 6.85 10.65 3.48
C TYR A 98 6.28 9.40 2.80
N ALA A 99 6.31 9.34 1.46
CA ALA A 99 5.95 8.12 0.74
C ALA A 99 6.95 7.00 1.05
N ASP A 100 8.23 7.34 1.14
CA ASP A 100 9.29 6.43 1.54
C ASP A 100 9.06 5.89 2.95
N THR A 101 8.79 6.78 3.89
CA THR A 101 8.49 6.41 5.28
C THR A 101 7.26 5.50 5.39
N VAL A 102 6.17 5.82 4.69
CA VAL A 102 4.95 5.00 4.75
C VAL A 102 5.14 3.63 4.13
N GLU A 103 5.94 3.52 3.07
CA GLU A 103 6.26 2.23 2.47
C GLU A 103 7.16 1.39 3.37
N ALA A 104 8.20 1.97 3.96
CA ALA A 104 9.05 1.29 4.93
C ALA A 104 8.23 0.75 6.11
N LEU A 105 7.35 1.57 6.67
CA LEU A 105 6.44 1.18 7.74
C LEU A 105 5.48 0.07 7.33
N ALA A 106 4.91 0.14 6.12
CA ALA A 106 4.01 -0.90 5.60
C ALA A 106 4.74 -2.23 5.42
N ARG A 107 5.97 -2.23 4.92
CA ARG A 107 6.83 -3.42 4.81
C ARG A 107 7.07 -4.04 6.18
N ARG A 108 7.47 -3.23 7.17
CA ARG A 108 7.73 -3.68 8.55
C ARG A 108 6.48 -4.30 9.17
N ARG A 109 5.36 -3.62 9.14
CA ARG A 109 4.09 -4.10 9.72
C ARG A 109 3.54 -5.34 9.03
N ALA A 110 3.69 -5.46 7.72
CA ALA A 110 3.35 -6.69 7.03
C ALA A 110 4.24 -7.86 7.49
N ALA A 111 5.56 -7.66 7.58
CA ALA A 111 6.46 -8.67 8.11
C ALA A 111 6.09 -9.10 9.53
N GLN A 112 5.79 -8.15 10.42
CA GLN A 112 5.31 -8.43 11.79
C GLN A 112 3.99 -9.22 11.80
N THR A 113 3.06 -8.89 10.90
CA THR A 113 1.75 -9.56 10.80
C THR A 113 1.87 -11.03 10.39
N PHE A 114 2.84 -11.34 9.53
CA PHE A 114 3.06 -12.71 9.05
C PHE A 114 4.12 -13.48 9.85
N ALA A 115 4.75 -12.85 10.83
CA ALA A 115 5.70 -13.50 11.73
C ALA A 115 4.98 -14.56 12.59
N ALA A 116 5.28 -15.83 12.38
CA ALA A 116 4.64 -16.95 13.07
C ALA A 116 5.52 -18.20 13.02
N ASN A 117 5.22 -19.18 13.85
CA ASN A 117 5.85 -20.50 13.83
C ASN A 117 7.38 -20.48 13.93
N GLY A 118 7.93 -19.55 14.70
CA GLY A 118 9.38 -19.39 14.90
C GLY A 118 10.09 -18.57 13.81
N ILE A 119 9.36 -18.03 12.85
CA ILE A 119 9.89 -17.07 11.87
C ILE A 119 9.67 -15.67 12.43
N SER A 120 10.74 -14.89 12.61
CA SER A 120 10.67 -13.49 13.04
C SER A 120 10.38 -12.55 11.85
N ALA A 121 9.90 -11.34 12.16
CA ALA A 121 9.67 -10.32 11.12
C ALA A 121 10.92 -10.01 10.30
N ASP A 122 12.10 -10.07 10.91
CA ASP A 122 13.38 -9.79 10.24
C ASP A 122 13.77 -10.85 9.20
N GLN A 123 13.15 -12.02 9.25
CA GLN A 123 13.35 -13.09 8.28
C GLN A 123 12.37 -13.01 7.08
N ILE A 124 11.42 -12.08 7.12
CA ILE A 124 10.36 -11.95 6.10
C ILE A 124 10.66 -10.75 5.21
N PHE A 125 10.86 -11.01 3.91
CA PHE A 125 10.99 -9.97 2.90
C PHE A 125 9.61 -9.59 2.37
N VAL A 126 9.29 -8.30 2.39
CA VAL A 126 7.99 -7.78 1.95
C VAL A 126 8.18 -6.76 0.83
N ASN A 127 7.38 -6.90 -0.21
CA ASN A 127 7.17 -5.89 -1.23
C ASN A 127 5.68 -5.53 -1.27
N VAL A 128 5.36 -4.25 -1.08
CA VAL A 128 3.97 -3.75 -1.04
C VAL A 128 3.59 -2.98 -2.30
N GLN A 129 4.44 -2.97 -3.33
CA GLN A 129 4.23 -2.17 -4.55
C GLN A 129 3.42 -2.88 -5.63
N ALA A 130 3.16 -4.20 -5.49
CA ALA A 130 2.38 -4.90 -6.49
C ALA A 130 0.98 -4.31 -6.62
N LEU A 131 0.60 -3.93 -7.85
CA LEU A 131 -0.68 -3.29 -8.16
C LEU A 131 -1.88 -4.18 -7.77
N SER A 132 -1.72 -5.49 -7.91
CA SER A 132 -2.76 -6.47 -7.58
C SER A 132 -2.13 -7.87 -7.45
N GLY A 133 -2.95 -8.87 -7.10
CA GLY A 133 -2.51 -10.25 -7.00
C GLY A 133 -1.91 -10.82 -8.29
N ALA A 134 -2.43 -10.46 -9.45
CA ALA A 134 -1.91 -10.97 -10.72
C ALA A 134 -0.47 -10.51 -11.01
N PRO A 135 -0.11 -9.21 -10.91
CA PRO A 135 1.29 -8.79 -11.00
C PRO A 135 2.18 -9.40 -9.92
N ALA A 136 1.69 -9.55 -8.68
CA ALA A 136 2.45 -10.18 -7.61
C ALA A 136 2.78 -11.65 -7.95
N ASN A 137 1.79 -12.43 -8.39
CA ASN A 137 2.00 -13.81 -8.83
C ASN A 137 2.95 -13.90 -10.02
N ASN A 138 2.81 -12.99 -10.99
CA ASN A 138 3.70 -12.96 -12.14
C ASN A 138 5.16 -12.70 -11.75
N ALA A 139 5.40 -11.80 -10.80
CA ALA A 139 6.73 -11.54 -10.27
C ALA A 139 7.33 -12.81 -9.62
N VAL A 140 6.52 -13.53 -8.84
CA VAL A 140 6.94 -14.81 -8.23
C VAL A 140 7.25 -15.86 -9.29
N TYR A 141 6.40 -16.00 -10.31
CA TYR A 141 6.66 -16.95 -11.41
C TYR A 141 7.95 -16.63 -12.15
N GLN A 142 8.18 -15.36 -12.47
CA GLN A 142 9.42 -14.94 -13.13
C GLN A 142 10.68 -15.15 -12.28
N ALA A 143 10.56 -15.03 -10.96
CA ALA A 143 11.68 -15.23 -10.04
C ALA A 143 12.04 -16.71 -9.83
N LEU A 144 11.05 -17.61 -9.85
CA LEU A 144 11.21 -18.99 -9.41
C LEU A 144 11.17 -20.03 -10.53
N LEU A 145 10.61 -19.70 -11.71
CA LEU A 145 10.34 -20.66 -12.76
C LEU A 145 11.19 -20.40 -14.02
N ASN A 146 11.58 -21.47 -14.68
CA ASN A 146 12.16 -21.44 -16.00
C ASN A 146 11.12 -21.79 -17.07
N LEU A 147 11.42 -21.46 -18.33
CA LEU A 147 10.58 -21.88 -19.45
C LEU A 147 10.50 -23.40 -19.52
N GLY A 148 9.28 -23.93 -19.47
CA GLY A 148 9.01 -25.38 -19.48
C GLY A 148 8.73 -25.99 -18.11
N ASP A 149 8.89 -25.25 -17.02
CA ASP A 149 8.53 -25.71 -15.69
C ASP A 149 7.02 -25.89 -15.56
N THR A 150 6.61 -26.88 -14.76
CA THR A 150 5.19 -27.19 -14.57
C THR A 150 4.63 -26.45 -13.36
N VAL A 151 3.52 -25.76 -13.54
CA VAL A 151 2.74 -25.11 -12.50
C VAL A 151 1.40 -25.82 -12.34
N MET A 152 1.01 -26.09 -11.10
CA MET A 152 -0.31 -26.65 -10.78
C MET A 152 -1.18 -25.60 -10.13
N GLY A 153 -2.37 -25.41 -10.64
CA GLY A 153 -3.38 -24.49 -10.12
C GLY A 153 -4.74 -25.15 -9.93
N LEU A 154 -5.64 -24.45 -9.24
CA LEU A 154 -7.02 -24.91 -9.11
C LEU A 154 -7.77 -24.68 -10.43
N ASN A 155 -8.58 -25.66 -10.82
CA ASN A 155 -9.50 -25.48 -11.91
C ASN A 155 -10.69 -24.62 -11.45
N LEU A 156 -11.07 -23.66 -12.27
CA LEU A 156 -12.22 -22.76 -12.02
C LEU A 156 -13.55 -23.30 -12.55
N LEU A 157 -13.57 -24.49 -13.13
CA LEU A 157 -14.79 -25.13 -13.64
C LEU A 157 -15.54 -25.87 -12.54
#